data_7f988ac62a33fdfcdad0022fd603c858
#
_entry.id   7f988ac62a33fdfcdad0022fd603c858
#
_cell.length_a   1.000
_cell.length_b   1.000
_cell.length_c   1.000
_cell.angle_alpha   90.00
_cell.angle_beta   90.00
_cell.angle_gamma   90.00
#
_symmetry.space_group_name_H-M   'P 1'
#
loop_
_entity.id
_entity.type
_entity.pdbx_description
1 polymer ?
#
loop_
_entity_poly.entity_id
_entity_poly.type
_entity_poly.pdbx_seq_one_letter_code
_entity_poly.pdbx_strand_id
1 'polypeptide(L)'
;MSKIAVVFWSGTGNTEMMANAVAEGAKAKGAEVDVLTPAVFGSDQMDLYDAVAFGCPAMGAEVLEESEFQPMFDDCASKLEGKKIVLFGSWGWGGGEWMQNWAGQCRELGANLAAEPVICPNQPEEETLAACRDLGAALA
;
A
#
# COMPACT_ATOMS: atom_id res chain seq x y z
N MET A 1 6.03 -20.54 0.89
CA MET A 1 6.42 -19.20 0.40
C MET A 1 5.19 -18.33 0.27
N SER A 2 5.21 -17.15 0.87
CA SER A 2 4.09 -16.21 0.75
C SER A 2 4.08 -15.57 -0.63
N LYS A 3 2.89 -15.33 -1.15
CA LYS A 3 2.71 -14.59 -2.39
C LYS A 3 2.09 -13.24 -2.06
N ILE A 4 2.79 -12.16 -2.41
CA ILE A 4 2.44 -10.81 -2.00
C ILE A 4 2.26 -9.90 -3.23
N ALA A 5 1.19 -9.10 -3.24
CA ALA A 5 1.01 -8.04 -4.23
C ALA A 5 1.36 -6.70 -3.61
N VAL A 6 2.11 -5.88 -4.35
CA VAL A 6 2.34 -4.48 -4.01
C VAL A 6 1.63 -3.66 -5.07
N VAL A 7 0.51 -3.03 -4.70
CA VAL A 7 -0.36 -2.30 -5.62
C VAL A 7 -0.28 -0.82 -5.29
N PHE A 8 0.15 0.00 -6.26
CA PHE A 8 0.39 1.41 -6.00
C PHE A 8 -0.01 2.30 -7.18
N TRP A 9 -0.31 3.56 -6.86
CA TRP A 9 -0.44 4.63 -7.83
C TRP A 9 0.61 5.69 -7.52
N SER A 10 1.25 6.26 -8.54
CA SER A 10 2.27 7.28 -8.34
C SER A 10 2.23 8.28 -9.48
N GLY A 11 2.17 9.58 -9.15
CA GLY A 11 2.22 10.64 -10.15
C GLY A 11 3.61 11.23 -10.31
N THR A 12 4.38 11.32 -9.22
CA THR A 12 5.70 11.95 -9.22
C THR A 12 6.86 10.96 -9.10
N GLY A 13 6.56 9.68 -8.85
CA GLY A 13 7.58 8.66 -8.60
C GLY A 13 7.91 8.42 -7.15
N ASN A 14 7.42 9.25 -6.23
CA ASN A 14 7.73 9.11 -4.80
C ASN A 14 7.12 7.84 -4.21
N THR A 15 5.83 7.63 -4.45
CA THR A 15 5.15 6.42 -3.95
C THR A 15 5.70 5.17 -4.65
N GLU A 16 6.12 5.29 -5.91
CA GLU A 16 6.76 4.19 -6.61
C GLU A 16 8.07 3.76 -5.94
N MET A 17 8.90 4.72 -5.51
CA MET A 17 10.12 4.41 -4.77
C MET A 17 9.81 3.63 -3.50
N MET A 18 8.76 4.04 -2.79
CA MET A 18 8.30 3.35 -1.58
C MET A 18 7.81 1.93 -1.91
N ALA A 19 7.06 1.79 -3.00
CA ALA A 19 6.54 0.48 -3.42
C ALA A 19 7.68 -0.50 -3.72
N ASN A 20 8.72 -0.04 -4.39
CA ASN A 20 9.88 -0.87 -4.70
C ASN A 20 10.61 -1.31 -3.43
N ALA A 21 10.71 -0.43 -2.43
CA ALA A 21 11.33 -0.76 -1.15
C ALA A 21 10.49 -1.80 -0.38
N VAL A 22 9.17 -1.66 -0.38
CA VAL A 22 8.28 -2.67 0.23
C VAL A 22 8.51 -4.03 -0.43
N ALA A 23 8.58 -4.06 -1.76
CA ALA A 23 8.83 -5.29 -2.50
C ALA A 23 10.17 -5.92 -2.13
N GLU A 24 11.23 -5.10 -2.01
CA GLU A 24 12.55 -5.59 -1.58
C GLU A 24 12.49 -6.26 -0.23
N GLY A 25 11.82 -5.63 0.73
CA GLY A 25 11.73 -6.18 2.09
C GLY A 25 11.01 -7.52 2.13
N ALA A 26 9.94 -7.66 1.36
CA ALA A 26 9.20 -8.91 1.28
C ALA A 26 10.03 -10.01 0.61
N LYS A 27 10.72 -9.67 -0.49
CA LYS A 27 11.59 -10.62 -1.19
C LYS A 27 12.73 -11.10 -0.31
N ALA A 28 13.28 -10.22 0.52
CA ALA A 28 14.37 -10.58 1.44
C ALA A 28 13.94 -11.63 2.45
N LYS A 29 12.65 -11.77 2.71
CA LYS A 29 12.10 -12.80 3.59
C LYS A 29 11.66 -14.06 2.83
N GLY A 30 11.95 -14.12 1.53
CA GLY A 30 11.64 -15.30 0.73
C GLY A 30 10.27 -15.28 0.06
N ALA A 31 9.53 -14.17 0.14
CA ALA A 31 8.22 -14.08 -0.50
C ALA A 31 8.33 -13.92 -2.02
N GLU A 32 7.31 -14.40 -2.71
CA GLU A 32 7.11 -14.12 -4.13
C GLU A 32 6.31 -12.81 -4.22
N VAL A 33 6.82 -11.82 -4.96
CA VAL A 33 6.22 -10.48 -4.97
C VAL A 33 5.94 -10.01 -6.39
N ASP A 34 4.71 -9.55 -6.61
CA ASP A 34 4.33 -8.87 -7.85
C ASP A 34 4.06 -7.40 -7.51
N VAL A 35 4.67 -6.49 -8.29
CA VAL A 35 4.46 -5.03 -8.15
C VAL A 35 3.54 -4.60 -9.27
N LEU A 36 2.37 -4.08 -8.91
CA LEU A 36 1.26 -3.87 -9.85
C LEU A 36 0.70 -2.45 -9.74
N THR A 37 0.08 -2.00 -10.83
CA THR A 37 -0.67 -0.73 -10.84
C THR A 37 -2.17 -1.04 -10.64
N PRO A 38 -2.99 -0.02 -10.29
CA PRO A 38 -4.43 -0.25 -10.10
C PRO A 38 -5.14 -0.80 -11.32
N ALA A 39 -4.64 -0.51 -12.52
CA ALA A 39 -5.27 -0.94 -13.77
C ALA A 39 -5.34 -2.46 -13.92
N VAL A 40 -4.46 -3.19 -13.24
CA VAL A 40 -4.35 -4.65 -13.37
C VAL A 40 -4.68 -5.39 -12.08
N PHE A 41 -5.31 -4.72 -11.13
CA PHE A 41 -5.64 -5.33 -9.84
C PHE A 41 -7.09 -5.04 -9.45
N GLY A 42 -7.71 -5.99 -8.78
CA GLY A 42 -9.09 -5.85 -8.32
C GLY A 42 -9.47 -7.03 -7.42
N SER A 43 -10.76 -7.17 -7.13
CA SER A 43 -11.23 -8.20 -6.20
C SER A 43 -10.85 -9.61 -6.63
N ASP A 44 -10.83 -9.87 -7.94
CA ASP A 44 -10.47 -11.21 -8.45
C ASP A 44 -9.02 -11.56 -8.12
N GLN A 45 -8.13 -10.57 -8.15
CA GLN A 45 -6.72 -10.78 -7.85
C GLN A 45 -6.44 -10.92 -6.36
N MET A 46 -7.29 -10.36 -5.51
CA MET A 46 -7.10 -10.43 -4.05
C MET A 46 -6.91 -11.87 -3.55
N ASP A 47 -7.67 -12.79 -4.10
CA ASP A 47 -7.63 -14.19 -3.66
C ASP A 47 -6.36 -14.93 -4.11
N LEU A 48 -5.61 -14.36 -5.06
CA LEU A 48 -4.37 -14.96 -5.56
C LEU A 48 -3.17 -14.70 -4.65
N TYR A 49 -3.31 -13.80 -3.68
CA TYR A 49 -2.20 -13.37 -2.82
C TYR A 49 -2.50 -13.64 -1.36
N ASP A 50 -1.46 -13.95 -0.61
CA ASP A 50 -1.57 -14.17 0.84
C ASP A 50 -1.69 -12.84 1.58
N ALA A 51 -1.07 -11.79 1.05
CA ALA A 51 -1.07 -10.47 1.65
C ALA A 51 -0.91 -9.39 0.57
N VAL A 52 -1.33 -8.17 0.87
CA VAL A 52 -1.29 -7.07 -0.10
C VAL A 52 -0.77 -5.80 0.56
N ALA A 53 0.15 -5.11 -0.13
CA ALA A 53 0.58 -3.78 0.25
C ALA A 53 -0.08 -2.78 -0.71
N PHE A 54 -0.80 -1.80 -0.16
CA PHE A 54 -1.43 -0.76 -0.95
C PHE A 54 -0.70 0.57 -0.76
N GLY A 55 -0.33 1.21 -1.86
CA GLY A 55 0.36 2.50 -1.83
C GLY A 55 -0.33 3.54 -2.69
N CYS A 56 -0.57 4.71 -2.11
CA CYS A 56 -1.19 5.83 -2.81
C CYS A 56 -0.81 7.13 -2.12
N PRO A 57 -0.38 8.17 -2.87
CA PRO A 57 -0.08 9.45 -2.26
C PRO A 57 -1.36 10.21 -1.86
N ALA A 58 -1.21 11.19 -0.98
CA ALA A 58 -2.28 12.11 -0.67
C ALA A 58 -2.56 12.99 -1.88
N MET A 59 -3.81 13.06 -2.30
CA MET A 59 -4.23 13.91 -3.40
C MET A 59 -4.97 15.14 -2.85
N GLY A 60 -4.96 16.21 -3.60
CA GLY A 60 -5.62 17.49 -3.34
C GLY A 60 -6.32 17.70 -2.00
N ALA A 61 -7.44 17.09 -1.75
CA ALA A 61 -8.25 17.27 -0.55
C ALA A 61 -8.02 16.17 0.49
N GLU A 62 -6.81 15.66 0.63
CA GLU A 62 -6.47 14.59 1.58
C GLU A 62 -7.26 13.31 1.32
N VAL A 63 -7.32 12.91 0.05
CA VAL A 63 -8.03 11.70 -0.38
C VAL A 63 -7.10 10.85 -1.23
N LEU A 64 -7.51 9.61 -1.49
CA LEU A 64 -6.81 8.72 -2.43
C LEU A 64 -7.01 9.23 -3.85
N GLU A 65 -6.13 8.82 -4.76
CA GLU A 65 -6.27 9.17 -6.17
C GLU A 65 -7.61 8.61 -6.69
N GLU A 66 -8.43 9.47 -7.30
CA GLU A 66 -9.84 9.18 -7.56
C GLU A 66 -10.13 8.48 -8.87
N SER A 67 -9.24 8.58 -9.87
CA SER A 67 -9.54 8.06 -11.21
C SER A 67 -9.18 6.60 -11.40
N GLU A 68 -8.15 6.11 -10.73
CA GLU A 68 -7.67 4.74 -10.89
C GLU A 68 -7.56 4.00 -9.56
N PHE A 69 -6.96 4.61 -8.55
CA PHE A 69 -6.69 3.92 -7.28
C PHE A 69 -7.97 3.71 -6.46
N GLN A 70 -8.75 4.76 -6.25
CA GLN A 70 -9.97 4.65 -5.44
C GLN A 70 -10.95 3.60 -6.00
N PRO A 71 -11.25 3.60 -7.31
CA PRO A 71 -12.13 2.57 -7.86
C PRO A 71 -11.58 1.15 -7.67
N MET A 72 -10.28 0.96 -7.84
CA MET A 72 -9.65 -0.35 -7.61
C MET A 72 -9.79 -0.75 -6.15
N PHE A 73 -9.48 0.15 -5.22
CA PHE A 73 -9.56 -0.13 -3.79
C PHE A 73 -11.00 -0.46 -3.38
N ASP A 74 -11.97 0.30 -3.91
CA ASP A 74 -13.39 0.04 -3.63
C ASP A 74 -13.81 -1.35 -4.12
N ASP A 75 -13.30 -1.77 -5.27
CA ASP A 75 -13.55 -3.12 -5.79
C ASP A 75 -12.97 -4.18 -4.86
N CYS A 76 -11.83 -3.92 -4.26
CA CYS A 76 -11.18 -4.86 -3.34
C CYS A 76 -11.81 -4.87 -1.94
N ALA A 77 -12.62 -3.87 -1.60
CA ALA A 77 -13.11 -3.68 -0.22
C ALA A 77 -13.84 -4.92 0.33
N SER A 78 -14.61 -5.62 -0.50
CA SER A 78 -15.35 -6.82 -0.08
C SER A 78 -14.44 -8.01 0.24
N LYS A 79 -13.17 -7.94 -0.12
CA LYS A 79 -12.19 -9.00 0.09
C LYS A 79 -11.18 -8.67 1.18
N LEU A 80 -11.35 -7.55 1.89
CA LEU A 80 -10.39 -7.11 2.90
C LEU A 80 -10.56 -7.77 4.25
N GLU A 81 -11.75 -8.28 4.57
CA GLU A 81 -11.99 -8.89 5.87
C GLU A 81 -11.03 -10.04 6.12
N GLY A 82 -10.25 -9.94 7.19
CA GLY A 82 -9.26 -10.94 7.56
C GLY A 82 -8.00 -10.93 6.72
N LYS A 83 -7.92 -10.06 5.69
CA LYS A 83 -6.77 -10.00 4.81
C LYS A 83 -5.63 -9.23 5.46
N LYS A 84 -4.43 -9.79 5.40
CA LYS A 84 -3.22 -9.14 5.91
C LYS A 84 -2.77 -8.09 4.90
N ILE A 85 -2.70 -6.83 5.34
CA ILE A 85 -2.31 -5.71 4.46
C ILE A 85 -1.38 -4.75 5.18
N VAL A 86 -0.68 -3.92 4.40
CA VAL A 86 0.02 -2.73 4.88
C VAL A 86 -0.28 -1.57 3.94
N LEU A 87 -0.11 -0.35 4.44
CA LEU A 87 -0.38 0.88 3.68
C LEU A 87 0.85 1.77 3.67
N PHE A 88 1.06 2.49 2.57
CA PHE A 88 2.14 3.46 2.47
C PHE A 88 1.79 4.55 1.46
N GLY A 89 2.51 5.66 1.52
CA GLY A 89 2.32 6.74 0.56
C GLY A 89 3.08 7.99 0.93
N SER A 90 3.29 8.88 -0.05
CA SER A 90 3.92 10.17 0.15
C SER A 90 2.86 11.29 0.18
N TRP A 91 3.23 12.45 0.74
CA TRP A 91 2.35 13.61 0.78
C TRP A 91 3.16 14.89 0.54
N GLY A 92 2.50 15.91 0.00
CA GLY A 92 3.15 17.21 -0.24
C GLY A 92 2.75 18.26 0.78
N TRP A 93 1.53 18.13 1.33
CA TRP A 93 0.99 19.03 2.35
C TRP A 93 -0.17 18.31 3.04
N GLY A 94 -0.66 18.88 4.15
CA GLY A 94 -1.81 18.31 4.85
C GLY A 94 -1.49 17.40 6.03
N GLY A 95 -0.24 16.95 6.17
CA GLY A 95 0.22 16.27 7.38
C GLY A 95 -0.20 14.83 7.61
N GLY A 96 -0.68 14.12 6.58
CA GLY A 96 -0.93 12.68 6.70
C GLY A 96 -2.33 12.27 7.08
N GLU A 97 -3.27 13.20 7.10
CA GLU A 97 -4.66 12.90 7.46
C GLU A 97 -5.28 11.84 6.55
N TRP A 98 -4.96 11.86 5.25
CA TRP A 98 -5.49 10.89 4.29
C TRP A 98 -5.17 9.46 4.71
N MET A 99 -3.97 9.25 5.27
CA MET A 99 -3.54 7.91 5.67
C MET A 99 -4.26 7.46 6.94
N GLN A 100 -4.51 8.37 7.88
CA GLN A 100 -5.27 8.05 9.08
C GLN A 100 -6.69 7.63 8.72
N ASN A 101 -7.32 8.36 7.80
CA ASN A 101 -8.65 8.03 7.32
C ASN A 101 -8.69 6.69 6.59
N TRP A 102 -7.69 6.46 5.75
CA TRP A 102 -7.59 5.23 4.98
C TRP A 102 -7.39 4.01 5.88
N ALA A 103 -6.45 4.11 6.84
CA ALA A 103 -6.22 3.04 7.80
C ALA A 103 -7.46 2.74 8.63
N GLY A 104 -8.18 3.79 9.05
CA GLY A 104 -9.44 3.64 9.77
C GLY A 104 -10.48 2.90 8.95
N GLN A 105 -10.62 3.26 7.69
CA GLN A 105 -11.53 2.59 6.77
C GLN A 105 -11.16 1.10 6.61
N CYS A 106 -9.88 0.79 6.48
CA CYS A 106 -9.44 -0.60 6.36
C CYS A 106 -9.79 -1.40 7.62
N ARG A 107 -9.62 -0.81 8.79
CA ARG A 107 -9.98 -1.47 10.05
C ARG A 107 -11.48 -1.73 10.13
N GLU A 108 -12.29 -0.77 9.70
CA GLU A 108 -13.75 -0.94 9.66
C GLU A 108 -14.18 -2.05 8.70
N LEU A 109 -13.41 -2.25 7.63
CA LEU A 109 -13.67 -3.32 6.68
C LEU A 109 -13.15 -4.69 7.16
N GLY A 110 -12.54 -4.74 8.33
CA GLY A 110 -12.05 -5.98 8.91
C GLY A 110 -10.68 -6.42 8.45
N ALA A 111 -9.93 -5.55 7.76
CA ALA A 111 -8.58 -5.87 7.32
C ALA A 111 -7.62 -5.97 8.50
N ASN A 112 -6.62 -6.84 8.37
CA ASN A 112 -5.57 -7.00 9.36
C ASN A 112 -4.35 -6.18 8.93
N LEU A 113 -4.16 -5.00 9.54
CA LEU A 113 -2.99 -4.17 9.29
C LEU A 113 -1.79 -4.78 10.00
N ALA A 114 -0.86 -5.34 9.23
CA ALA A 114 0.29 -6.07 9.77
C ALA A 114 1.32 -5.16 10.45
N ALA A 115 1.31 -3.86 10.13
CA ALA A 115 2.20 -2.87 10.71
C ALA A 115 1.59 -1.48 10.53
N GLU A 116 2.14 -0.49 11.23
CA GLU A 116 1.70 0.90 11.08
C GLU A 116 2.00 1.40 9.66
N PRO A 117 1.12 2.23 9.06
CA PRO A 117 1.39 2.80 7.76
C PRO A 117 2.68 3.62 7.73
N VAL A 118 3.38 3.59 6.60
CA VAL A 118 4.58 4.40 6.40
C VAL A 118 4.23 5.55 5.46
N ILE A 119 4.46 6.78 5.92
CA ILE A 119 4.22 8.00 5.12
C ILE A 119 5.47 8.86 5.16
N CYS A 120 5.65 9.69 4.14
CA CYS A 120 6.74 10.67 4.13
C CYS A 120 6.34 11.90 3.32
N PRO A 121 6.90 13.09 3.67
CA PRO A 121 6.70 14.28 2.86
C PRO A 121 7.60 14.21 1.63
N ASN A 122 7.02 14.47 0.47
CA ASN A 122 7.76 14.58 -0.79
C ASN A 122 8.57 13.31 -1.12
N GLN A 123 9.83 13.47 -1.53
CA GLN A 123 10.65 12.35 -1.93
C GLN A 123 11.10 11.52 -0.71
N PRO A 124 10.95 10.19 -0.76
CA PRO A 124 11.39 9.36 0.38
C PRO A 124 12.90 9.37 0.52
N GLU A 125 13.35 9.51 1.78
CA GLU A 125 14.75 9.43 2.14
C GLU A 125 15.08 7.99 2.57
N GLU A 126 16.37 7.71 2.82
CA GLU A 126 16.79 6.36 3.19
C GLU A 126 16.06 5.80 4.41
N GLU A 127 15.80 6.64 5.41
CA GLU A 127 15.06 6.24 6.60
C GLU A 127 13.65 5.76 6.27
N THR A 128 12.97 6.47 5.35
CA THR A 128 11.63 6.08 4.89
C THR A 128 11.69 4.78 4.09
N LEU A 129 12.69 4.65 3.23
CA LEU A 129 12.83 3.44 2.42
C LEU A 129 13.13 2.22 3.30
N ALA A 130 13.91 2.39 4.36
CA ALA A 130 14.17 1.33 5.33
C ALA A 130 12.86 0.90 6.02
N ALA A 131 12.02 1.88 6.40
CA ALA A 131 10.72 1.59 7.01
C ALA A 131 9.80 0.85 6.02
N CYS A 132 9.87 1.18 4.72
CA CYS A 132 9.10 0.48 3.69
C CYS A 132 9.58 -0.97 3.54
N ARG A 133 10.88 -1.21 3.61
CA ARG A 133 11.39 -2.58 3.59
C ARG A 133 10.87 -3.38 4.78
N ASP A 134 10.77 -2.74 5.96
CA ASP A 134 10.19 -3.37 7.14
C ASP A 134 8.71 -3.70 6.95
N LEU A 135 7.95 -2.83 6.25
CA LEU A 135 6.55 -3.13 5.91
C LEU A 135 6.46 -4.40 5.08
N GLY A 136 7.30 -4.51 4.06
CA GLY A 136 7.31 -5.70 3.20
C GLY A 136 7.66 -6.95 4.00
N ALA A 137 8.64 -6.86 4.89
CA ALA A 137 9.02 -7.97 5.75
C ALA A 137 7.89 -8.40 6.67
N ALA A 138 7.07 -7.46 7.14
CA ALA A 138 5.92 -7.77 7.99
C ALA A 138 4.83 -8.57 7.27
N LEU A 139 4.74 -8.43 5.95
CA LEU A 139 3.77 -9.17 5.14
C LEU A 139 4.23 -10.59 4.81
N ALA A 140 5.52 -10.81 4.75
CA ALA A 140 6.11 -12.07 4.29
C ALA A 140 6.09 -13.22 5.36
#